data_e833e6dc6e383efdfb332b142ed439e7
#
_entry.id   e833e6dc6e383efdfb332b142ed439e7
#
_cell.length_a   1.000
_cell.length_b   1.000
_cell.length_c   1.000
_cell.angle_alpha   90.00
_cell.angle_beta   90.00
_cell.angle_gamma   90.00
#
_symmetry.space_group_name_H-M   'P 1'
#
loop_
_entity.id
_entity.type
_entity.pdbx_description
1 polymer ?
#
loop_
_entity_poly.entity_id
_entity_poly.type
_entity_poly.pdbx_seq_one_letter_code
_entity_poly.pdbx_strand_id
1 'polypeptide(L)'
;MSNFYFVFIFDFSKYEWLNNESEEDTMCKKLEKLSKYRAEDLYDLFEEEFSNPPINIHKILDKLDVKYYALDFNTLDVTVNGINLPEQADMVMGAVAAYSEKDFGEDFVEITVNSKDNYHRQRFTLAHELAHCMLHSDRLKDGRLELRTSLTTDEPHEREANILAGEILIPRRLLKLVCASLPIPLLPLLAEKFDVSENVMEARLKHLNMGYYTL
;
A
#
# COMPACT_ATOMS: atom_id res chain seq x y z
N MET A 1 9.02 -7.65 26.43
CA MET A 1 10.04 -7.39 25.41
C MET A 1 9.37 -6.78 24.18
N SER A 2 8.81 -5.58 24.27
CA SER A 2 8.01 -4.99 23.19
C SER A 2 8.24 -3.48 22.98
N ASN A 3 9.32 -2.93 23.51
CA ASN A 3 9.59 -1.49 23.43
C ASN A 3 10.80 -1.10 22.57
N PHE A 4 11.44 -2.04 21.86
CA PHE A 4 12.64 -1.72 21.07
C PHE A 4 12.35 -1.44 19.60
N TYR A 5 11.19 -1.87 19.04
CA TYR A 5 10.85 -1.67 17.63
C TYR A 5 10.25 -0.29 17.33
N PHE A 6 9.69 0.39 18.31
CA PHE A 6 9.06 1.71 18.13
C PHE A 6 10.06 2.84 17.83
N VAL A 7 11.33 2.64 18.12
CA VAL A 7 12.39 3.67 17.98
C VAL A 7 12.91 3.75 16.54
N PHE A 8 12.75 2.70 15.72
CA PHE A 8 13.30 2.68 14.36
C PHE A 8 12.46 3.45 13.34
N ILE A 9 11.14 3.51 13.51
CA ILE A 9 10.22 4.05 12.52
C ILE A 9 10.34 5.57 12.34
N PHE A 10 10.73 6.33 13.35
CA PHE A 10 10.74 7.80 13.33
C PHE A 10 11.86 8.46 14.15
N ASP A 11 13.03 7.84 14.24
CA ASP A 11 14.20 8.60 14.69
C ASP A 11 14.75 9.39 13.49
N PHE A 12 14.05 10.46 13.15
CA PHE A 12 14.42 11.37 12.05
C PHE A 12 15.78 12.05 12.26
N SER A 13 16.36 12.02 13.46
CA SER A 13 17.74 12.49 13.68
C SER A 13 18.77 11.67 12.90
N LYS A 14 18.39 10.46 12.47
CA LYS A 14 19.22 9.60 11.60
C LYS A 14 19.07 9.92 10.11
N TYR A 15 18.10 10.73 9.72
CA TYR A 15 17.80 11.05 8.30
C TYR A 15 18.44 12.37 7.84
N GLU A 16 19.15 13.14 8.69
CA GLU A 16 19.84 14.37 8.27
C GLU A 16 20.88 14.15 7.16
N TRP A 17 21.35 12.92 6.97
CA TRP A 17 22.34 12.58 5.95
C TRP A 17 21.72 12.12 4.60
N LEU A 18 20.41 11.93 4.50
CA LEU A 18 19.73 11.63 3.23
C LEU A 18 19.81 12.76 2.20
N ASN A 19 20.34 13.93 2.59
CA ASN A 19 20.55 15.07 1.70
C ASN A 19 21.96 15.14 1.09
N ASN A 20 22.85 14.19 1.38
CA ASN A 20 24.18 14.16 0.80
C ASN A 20 24.21 13.29 -0.47
N GLU A 21 24.21 13.95 -1.60
CA GLU A 21 24.50 13.37 -2.92
C GLU A 21 25.96 12.90 -2.94
N SER A 22 26.26 11.66 -2.60
CA SER A 22 27.42 10.91 -3.11
C SER A 22 27.50 9.54 -2.46
N GLU A 23 27.30 8.52 -3.24
CA GLU A 23 27.94 7.20 -3.29
C GLU A 23 26.98 6.17 -3.90
N GLU A 24 27.51 5.16 -4.63
CA GLU A 24 26.78 4.18 -5.42
C GLU A 24 25.45 3.73 -4.81
N ASP A 25 24.36 4.03 -5.54
CA ASP A 25 22.98 3.68 -5.26
C ASP A 25 22.82 2.16 -4.98
N THR A 26 22.94 1.75 -3.73
CA THR A 26 22.67 0.35 -3.35
C THR A 26 21.18 0.19 -3.12
N MET A 27 20.44 -0.19 -4.15
CA MET A 27 19.01 -0.44 -4.03
C MET A 27 18.75 -1.55 -3.01
N CYS A 28 17.77 -1.36 -2.14
CA CYS A 28 17.26 -2.38 -1.22
C CYS A 28 16.88 -3.65 -2.02
N LYS A 29 17.55 -4.77 -1.75
CA LYS A 29 17.34 -6.05 -2.47
C LYS A 29 15.89 -6.55 -2.35
N LYS A 30 15.24 -6.24 -1.24
CA LYS A 30 13.84 -6.59 -1.02
C LYS A 30 12.93 -5.80 -1.95
N LEU A 31 13.16 -4.50 -2.09
CA LEU A 31 12.43 -3.66 -3.03
C LEU A 31 12.66 -4.12 -4.47
N GLU A 32 13.91 -4.45 -4.85
CA GLU A 32 14.24 -5.03 -6.15
C GLU A 32 13.49 -6.35 -6.41
N LYS A 33 13.32 -7.18 -5.38
CA LYS A 33 12.53 -8.42 -5.50
C LYS A 33 11.05 -8.11 -5.71
N LEU A 34 10.48 -7.17 -4.94
CA LEU A 34 9.07 -6.77 -5.06
C LEU A 34 8.77 -6.19 -6.45
N SER A 35 9.67 -5.39 -7.01
CA SER A 35 9.50 -4.77 -8.34
C SER A 35 9.45 -5.78 -9.51
N LYS A 36 9.83 -7.02 -9.29
CA LYS A 36 9.74 -8.08 -10.29
C LYS A 36 8.37 -8.78 -10.34
N TYR A 37 7.52 -8.58 -9.32
CA TYR A 37 6.19 -9.18 -9.26
C TYR A 37 5.15 -8.36 -10.03
N ARG A 38 4.22 -9.05 -10.66
CA ARG A 38 2.96 -8.55 -11.19
C ARG A 38 1.81 -9.12 -10.36
N ALA A 39 0.60 -8.62 -10.56
CA ALA A 39 -0.57 -9.13 -9.83
C ALA A 39 -0.76 -10.64 -10.01
N GLU A 40 -0.54 -11.16 -11.22
CA GLU A 40 -0.64 -12.58 -11.51
C GLU A 40 0.36 -13.42 -10.72
N ASP A 41 1.58 -12.92 -10.54
CA ASP A 41 2.62 -13.62 -9.77
C ASP A 41 2.20 -13.75 -8.29
N LEU A 42 1.50 -12.75 -7.73
CA LEU A 42 0.95 -12.85 -6.38
C LEU A 42 -0.15 -13.91 -6.29
N TYR A 43 -0.98 -14.05 -7.33
CA TYR A 43 -2.03 -15.08 -7.36
C TYR A 43 -1.45 -16.50 -7.37
N ASP A 44 -0.36 -16.70 -8.12
CA ASP A 44 0.31 -17.99 -8.21
C ASP A 44 1.10 -18.32 -6.93
N LEU A 45 1.75 -17.33 -6.32
CA LEU A 45 2.52 -17.49 -5.09
C LEU A 45 1.65 -17.69 -3.84
N PHE A 46 0.46 -17.10 -3.82
CA PHE A 46 -0.42 -17.04 -2.65
C PHE A 46 -1.82 -17.54 -2.98
N GLU A 47 -1.93 -18.68 -3.69
CA GLU A 47 -3.20 -19.24 -4.18
C GLU A 47 -4.27 -19.36 -3.08
N GLU A 48 -3.86 -19.73 -1.86
CA GLU A 48 -4.77 -19.87 -0.73
C GLU A 48 -5.43 -18.52 -0.37
N GLU A 49 -4.62 -17.44 -0.30
CA GLU A 49 -5.09 -16.09 0.04
C GLU A 49 -5.99 -15.51 -1.05
N PHE A 50 -5.77 -15.91 -2.30
CA PHE A 50 -6.55 -15.47 -3.45
C PHE A 50 -7.67 -16.44 -3.87
N SER A 51 -7.97 -17.46 -3.05
CA SER A 51 -9.02 -18.44 -3.35
C SER A 51 -10.43 -17.91 -3.14
N ASN A 52 -10.64 -17.07 -2.14
CA ASN A 52 -11.94 -16.52 -1.77
C ASN A 52 -11.83 -15.08 -1.25
N PRO A 53 -12.80 -14.20 -1.53
CA PRO A 53 -12.87 -12.89 -0.91
C PRO A 53 -13.36 -13.01 0.55
N PRO A 54 -12.98 -12.05 1.44
CA PRO A 54 -12.10 -10.91 1.16
C PRO A 54 -10.62 -11.32 1.15
N ILE A 55 -9.83 -10.67 0.29
CA ILE A 55 -8.38 -10.87 0.25
C ILE A 55 -7.75 -10.32 1.52
N ASN A 56 -6.96 -11.11 2.22
CA ASN A 56 -6.27 -10.67 3.41
C ASN A 56 -4.92 -10.02 3.07
N ILE A 57 -4.92 -8.70 2.91
CA ILE A 57 -3.70 -7.94 2.56
C ILE A 57 -2.59 -8.11 3.60
N HIS A 58 -2.92 -8.21 4.89
CA HIS A 58 -1.93 -8.39 5.96
C HIS A 58 -1.17 -9.71 5.78
N LYS A 59 -1.85 -10.82 5.49
CA LYS A 59 -1.18 -12.09 5.21
C LYS A 59 -0.28 -12.03 3.97
N ILE A 60 -0.68 -11.26 2.95
CA ILE A 60 0.15 -11.06 1.76
C ILE A 60 1.43 -10.30 2.14
N LEU A 61 1.31 -9.20 2.90
CA LEU A 61 2.46 -8.43 3.38
C LEU A 61 3.38 -9.27 4.26
N ASP A 62 2.82 -10.07 5.19
CA ASP A 62 3.58 -10.98 6.04
C ASP A 62 4.38 -12.01 5.21
N LYS A 63 3.74 -12.62 4.20
CA LYS A 63 4.39 -13.58 3.30
C LYS A 63 5.45 -12.95 2.39
N LEU A 64 5.26 -11.70 2.00
CA LEU A 64 6.26 -10.90 1.28
C LEU A 64 7.34 -10.35 2.22
N ASP A 65 7.18 -10.56 3.54
CA ASP A 65 8.05 -10.03 4.58
C ASP A 65 8.19 -8.49 4.48
N VAL A 66 7.07 -7.81 4.23
CA VAL A 66 6.93 -6.35 4.24
C VAL A 66 6.39 -5.94 5.60
N LYS A 67 7.13 -5.09 6.30
CA LYS A 67 6.71 -4.54 7.60
C LYS A 67 5.57 -3.53 7.38
N TYR A 68 4.58 -3.50 8.29
CA TYR A 68 3.50 -2.52 8.20
C TYR A 68 3.00 -2.07 9.59
N TYR A 69 2.57 -0.82 9.67
CA TYR A 69 2.17 -0.18 10.92
C TYR A 69 0.99 0.76 10.70
N ALA A 70 0.16 0.91 11.73
CA ALA A 70 -0.87 1.95 11.78
C ALA A 70 -0.46 2.99 12.84
N LEU A 71 -0.19 4.23 12.42
CA LEU A 71 0.30 5.30 13.28
C LEU A 71 -0.64 6.50 13.25
N ASP A 72 -0.72 7.20 14.36
CA ASP A 72 -1.42 8.48 14.45
C ASP A 72 -0.49 9.60 13.95
N PHE A 73 -0.66 10.02 12.72
CA PHE A 73 0.19 11.05 12.10
C PHE A 73 0.10 12.41 12.79
N ASN A 74 -0.96 12.68 13.57
CA ASN A 74 -1.04 13.90 14.39
C ASN A 74 -0.03 13.91 15.54
N THR A 75 0.51 12.77 15.93
CA THR A 75 1.49 12.65 17.03
C THR A 75 2.93 12.69 16.56
N LEU A 76 3.17 12.75 15.26
CA LEU A 76 4.51 12.71 14.66
C LEU A 76 4.99 14.14 14.38
N ASP A 77 5.83 14.68 15.26
CA ASP A 77 6.41 16.03 15.11
C ASP A 77 7.51 16.03 14.05
N VAL A 78 7.13 15.86 12.79
CA VAL A 78 8.06 15.77 11.66
C VAL A 78 7.52 16.44 10.40
N THR A 79 8.44 16.94 9.58
CA THR A 79 8.16 17.45 8.23
C THR A 79 8.83 16.56 7.20
N VAL A 80 8.05 16.00 6.29
CA VAL A 80 8.53 15.15 5.19
C VAL A 80 8.13 15.76 3.87
N ASN A 81 9.07 15.97 2.96
CA ASN A 81 8.83 16.56 1.64
C ASN A 81 8.03 17.88 1.69
N GLY A 82 8.24 18.71 2.71
CA GLY A 82 7.54 19.96 2.93
C GLY A 82 6.13 19.83 3.55
N ILE A 83 5.70 18.62 3.89
CA ILE A 83 4.45 18.34 4.58
C ILE A 83 4.74 18.25 6.08
N ASN A 84 4.18 19.17 6.86
CA ASN A 84 4.21 19.12 8.33
C ASN A 84 3.15 18.10 8.78
N LEU A 85 3.58 16.93 9.25
CA LEU A 85 2.66 15.83 9.56
C LEU A 85 1.62 16.21 10.63
N PRO A 86 1.97 16.84 11.77
CA PRO A 86 0.95 17.21 12.77
C PRO A 86 -0.13 18.14 12.22
N GLU A 87 0.26 19.10 11.38
CA GLU A 87 -0.68 20.08 10.84
C GLU A 87 -1.48 19.57 9.64
N GLN A 88 -0.96 18.59 8.91
CA GLN A 88 -1.50 18.10 7.64
C GLN A 88 -1.83 16.61 7.68
N ALA A 89 -1.90 16.02 8.88
CA ALA A 89 -2.12 14.58 9.09
C ALA A 89 -3.38 14.05 8.39
N ASP A 90 -4.45 14.86 8.35
CA ASP A 90 -5.70 14.49 7.68
C ASP A 90 -5.55 14.35 6.15
N MET A 91 -4.50 14.93 5.58
CA MET A 91 -4.20 14.82 4.14
C MET A 91 -3.33 13.61 3.81
N VAL A 92 -2.62 13.05 4.80
CA VAL A 92 -1.71 11.92 4.62
C VAL A 92 -2.43 10.62 4.90
N MET A 93 -2.54 9.75 3.91
CA MET A 93 -3.19 8.45 4.01
C MET A 93 -2.22 7.34 4.39
N GLY A 94 -0.99 7.41 3.88
CA GLY A 94 0.03 6.41 4.13
C GLY A 94 1.41 6.87 3.68
N ALA A 95 2.38 6.02 3.91
CA ALA A 95 3.76 6.21 3.51
C ALA A 95 4.42 4.85 3.28
N VAL A 96 5.39 4.83 2.37
CA VAL A 96 6.26 3.68 2.16
C VAL A 96 7.72 4.11 2.15
N ALA A 97 8.58 3.26 2.71
CA ALA A 97 10.03 3.43 2.68
C ALA A 97 10.73 2.08 2.49
N ALA A 98 11.86 2.11 1.79
CA ALA A 98 12.72 0.95 1.61
C ALA A 98 14.11 1.27 2.17
N TYR A 99 14.68 0.33 2.91
CA TYR A 99 15.93 0.48 3.64
C TYR A 99 16.93 -0.59 3.21
N SER A 100 18.19 -0.21 3.00
CA SER A 100 19.25 -1.11 2.58
C SER A 100 20.02 -1.70 3.74
N GLU A 101 20.59 -2.90 3.56
CA GLU A 101 21.48 -3.55 4.51
C GLU A 101 22.70 -2.66 4.86
N LYS A 102 23.21 -1.92 3.89
CA LYS A 102 24.36 -1.02 4.07
C LYS A 102 24.11 0.03 5.16
N ASP A 103 22.91 0.58 5.20
CA ASP A 103 22.57 1.71 6.05
C ASP A 103 21.94 1.30 7.37
N PHE A 104 21.22 0.18 7.38
CA PHE A 104 20.39 -0.26 8.51
C PHE A 104 20.73 -1.67 9.03
N GLY A 105 21.72 -2.36 8.44
CA GLY A 105 22.13 -3.72 8.84
C GLY A 105 21.26 -4.83 8.27
N GLU A 106 20.14 -4.49 7.66
CA GLU A 106 19.25 -5.41 6.95
C GLU A 106 18.45 -4.68 5.85
N ASP A 107 18.07 -5.43 4.81
CA ASP A 107 17.15 -4.94 3.78
C ASP A 107 15.71 -5.11 4.24
N PHE A 108 14.92 -4.04 4.29
CA PHE A 108 13.49 -4.14 4.56
C PHE A 108 12.67 -3.06 3.86
N VAL A 109 11.40 -3.34 3.67
CA VAL A 109 10.39 -2.40 3.19
C VAL A 109 9.36 -2.23 4.29
N GLU A 110 8.95 -1.00 4.50
CA GLU A 110 8.01 -0.63 5.55
C GLU A 110 6.89 0.23 4.98
N ILE A 111 5.66 -0.13 5.33
CA ILE A 111 4.45 0.60 4.97
C ILE A 111 3.79 1.12 6.24
N THR A 112 3.47 2.41 6.27
CA THR A 112 2.75 3.04 7.37
C THR A 112 1.43 3.60 6.89
N VAL A 113 0.35 3.36 7.62
CA VAL A 113 -0.98 3.89 7.33
C VAL A 113 -1.48 4.77 8.47
N ASN A 114 -2.35 5.72 8.17
CA ASN A 114 -2.94 6.59 9.19
C ASN A 114 -3.93 5.80 10.04
N SER A 115 -3.66 5.66 11.34
CA SER A 115 -4.52 4.92 12.28
C SER A 115 -5.88 5.60 12.52
N LYS A 116 -6.02 6.88 12.15
CA LYS A 116 -7.30 7.63 12.21
C LYS A 116 -8.21 7.36 11.02
N ASP A 117 -7.67 6.81 9.95
CA ASP A 117 -8.49 6.41 8.81
C ASP A 117 -9.40 5.24 9.17
N ASN A 118 -10.56 5.15 8.50
CA ASN A 118 -11.42 3.99 8.65
C ASN A 118 -10.74 2.72 8.10
N TYR A 119 -11.21 1.57 8.56
CA TYR A 119 -10.64 0.26 8.22
C TYR A 119 -10.49 0.01 6.71
N HIS A 120 -11.51 0.29 5.89
CA HIS A 120 -11.43 0.08 4.45
C HIS A 120 -10.37 0.97 3.79
N ARG A 121 -10.19 2.20 4.30
CA ARG A 121 -9.17 3.12 3.81
C ARG A 121 -7.77 2.61 4.18
N GLN A 122 -7.54 2.21 5.44
CA GLN A 122 -6.25 1.64 5.85
C GLN A 122 -5.90 0.41 5.00
N ARG A 123 -6.86 -0.47 4.80
CA ARG A 123 -6.71 -1.68 3.99
C ARG A 123 -6.37 -1.38 2.53
N PHE A 124 -7.05 -0.39 1.94
CA PHE A 124 -6.75 0.05 0.57
C PHE A 124 -5.37 0.71 0.48
N THR A 125 -4.99 1.52 1.48
CA THR A 125 -3.68 2.15 1.54
C THR A 125 -2.56 1.12 1.62
N LEU A 126 -2.67 0.06 2.43
CA LEU A 126 -1.68 -1.03 2.47
C LEU A 126 -1.46 -1.65 1.08
N ALA A 127 -2.53 -1.94 0.35
CA ALA A 127 -2.44 -2.50 -1.00
C ALA A 127 -1.86 -1.50 -2.01
N HIS A 128 -2.14 -0.21 -1.84
CA HIS A 128 -1.63 0.87 -2.68
C HIS A 128 -0.12 1.08 -2.50
N GLU A 129 0.35 1.13 -1.24
CA GLU A 129 1.79 1.26 -0.97
C GLU A 129 2.57 0.01 -1.43
N LEU A 130 1.98 -1.18 -1.30
CA LEU A 130 2.55 -2.38 -1.91
C LEU A 130 2.64 -2.25 -3.44
N ALA A 131 1.62 -1.67 -4.07
CA ALA A 131 1.64 -1.42 -5.52
C ALA A 131 2.76 -0.45 -5.93
N HIS A 132 3.07 0.57 -5.14
CA HIS A 132 4.23 1.43 -5.37
C HIS A 132 5.54 0.64 -5.29
N CYS A 133 5.71 -0.25 -4.32
CA CYS A 133 6.88 -1.13 -4.26
C CYS A 133 7.04 -2.00 -5.52
N MET A 134 5.94 -2.43 -6.11
CA MET A 134 5.95 -3.30 -7.29
C MET A 134 6.16 -2.52 -8.61
N LEU A 135 5.56 -1.33 -8.74
CA LEU A 135 5.52 -0.59 -10.00
C LEU A 135 6.54 0.56 -10.08
N HIS A 136 6.84 1.17 -8.95
CA HIS A 136 7.58 2.44 -8.86
C HIS A 136 8.77 2.37 -7.90
N SER A 137 9.43 1.22 -7.86
CA SER A 137 10.58 0.95 -6.98
C SER A 137 11.74 1.93 -7.18
N ASP A 138 11.87 2.51 -8.37
CA ASP A 138 12.86 3.54 -8.69
C ASP A 138 12.66 4.84 -7.91
N ARG A 139 11.43 5.13 -7.48
CA ARG A 139 11.08 6.31 -6.66
C ARG A 139 11.37 6.10 -5.17
N LEU A 140 11.44 4.85 -4.74
CA LEU A 140 11.63 4.45 -3.33
C LEU A 140 13.09 4.13 -2.99
N LYS A 141 14.03 4.47 -3.88
CA LYS A 141 15.46 4.24 -3.66
C LYS A 141 15.96 5.07 -2.48
N ASP A 142 16.96 4.54 -1.80
CA ASP A 142 17.80 5.23 -0.82
C ASP A 142 17.09 5.70 0.45
N GLY A 143 16.12 4.89 0.95
CA GLY A 143 15.43 5.20 2.19
C GLY A 143 14.52 6.43 2.11
N ARG A 144 14.22 6.91 0.91
CA ARG A 144 13.27 8.02 0.75
C ARG A 144 11.88 7.59 1.15
N LEU A 145 11.29 8.36 2.06
CA LEU A 145 9.91 8.20 2.45
C LEU A 145 9.02 8.83 1.38
N GLU A 146 8.19 8.04 0.70
CA GLU A 146 7.15 8.58 -0.18
C GLU A 146 5.85 8.68 0.59
N LEU A 147 5.29 9.89 0.67
CA LEU A 147 4.02 10.16 1.35
C LEU A 147 2.88 10.13 0.35
N ARG A 148 1.87 9.32 0.62
CA ARG A 148 0.60 9.38 -0.08
C ARG A 148 -0.29 10.46 0.52
N THR A 149 -0.64 11.45 -0.27
CA THR A 149 -1.53 12.53 0.15
C THR A 149 -2.78 12.61 -0.73
N SER A 150 -3.82 13.23 -0.24
CA SER A 150 -5.03 13.51 -1.03
C SER A 150 -4.77 14.46 -2.21
N LEU A 151 -3.62 15.16 -2.25
CA LEU A 151 -3.26 16.12 -3.29
C LEU A 151 -2.61 15.45 -4.52
N THR A 152 -2.04 14.24 -4.39
CA THR A 152 -1.26 13.57 -5.43
C THR A 152 -2.05 12.54 -6.25
N THR A 153 -3.33 12.34 -5.95
CA THR A 153 -4.16 11.25 -6.51
C THR A 153 -4.34 11.27 -8.03
N ASP A 154 -4.09 12.39 -8.69
CA ASP A 154 -4.28 12.55 -10.15
C ASP A 154 -3.01 12.30 -10.98
N GLU A 155 -1.87 12.09 -10.34
CA GLU A 155 -0.62 11.78 -11.05
C GLU A 155 -0.66 10.38 -11.68
N PRO A 156 0.02 10.15 -12.83
CA PRO A 156 -0.02 8.88 -13.54
C PRO A 156 0.37 7.69 -12.68
N HIS A 157 1.47 7.80 -11.91
CA HIS A 157 1.94 6.73 -11.04
C HIS A 157 0.96 6.39 -9.90
N GLU A 158 0.25 7.40 -9.36
CA GLU A 158 -0.81 7.20 -8.37
C GLU A 158 -1.99 6.43 -8.96
N ARG A 159 -2.34 6.73 -10.22
CA ARG A 159 -3.40 5.99 -10.91
C ARG A 159 -3.02 4.54 -11.15
N GLU A 160 -1.77 4.28 -11.55
CA GLU A 160 -1.25 2.91 -11.75
C GLU A 160 -1.27 2.13 -10.43
N ALA A 161 -0.79 2.74 -9.34
CA ALA A 161 -0.85 2.14 -8.00
C ALA A 161 -2.29 1.87 -7.55
N ASN A 162 -3.23 2.80 -7.78
CA ASN A 162 -4.65 2.61 -7.48
C ASN A 162 -5.26 1.43 -8.27
N ILE A 163 -4.89 1.27 -9.55
CA ILE A 163 -5.36 0.16 -10.39
C ILE A 163 -4.84 -1.17 -9.85
N LEU A 164 -3.55 -1.26 -9.53
CA LEU A 164 -2.94 -2.47 -8.99
C LEU A 164 -3.47 -2.81 -7.60
N ALA A 165 -3.63 -1.81 -6.72
CA ALA A 165 -4.27 -2.01 -5.41
C ALA A 165 -5.68 -2.59 -5.53
N GLY A 166 -6.46 -2.03 -6.46
CA GLY A 166 -7.78 -2.58 -6.82
C GLY A 166 -7.71 -4.01 -7.36
N GLU A 167 -6.67 -4.36 -8.14
CA GLU A 167 -6.47 -5.73 -8.64
C GLU A 167 -6.12 -6.69 -7.51
N ILE A 168 -5.25 -6.28 -6.58
CA ILE A 168 -4.87 -7.09 -5.41
C ILE A 168 -6.08 -7.38 -4.53
N LEU A 169 -6.87 -6.35 -4.16
CA LEU A 169 -8.00 -6.51 -3.25
C LEU A 169 -9.24 -7.11 -3.89
N ILE A 170 -9.42 -6.87 -5.21
CA ILE A 170 -10.60 -7.29 -5.99
C ILE A 170 -10.12 -7.94 -7.30
N PRO A 171 -9.55 -9.16 -7.21
CA PRO A 171 -9.06 -9.89 -8.38
C PRO A 171 -10.19 -10.11 -9.39
N ARG A 172 -9.92 -9.78 -10.66
CA ARG A 172 -10.92 -9.90 -11.75
C ARG A 172 -11.57 -11.29 -11.81
N ARG A 173 -10.75 -12.34 -11.58
CA ARG A 173 -11.24 -13.73 -11.59
C ARG A 173 -12.29 -13.95 -10.49
N LEU A 174 -11.97 -13.57 -9.25
CA LEU A 174 -12.88 -13.74 -8.11
C LEU A 174 -14.13 -12.87 -8.25
N LEU A 175 -13.97 -11.62 -8.70
CA LEU A 175 -15.10 -10.72 -8.91
C LEU A 175 -16.09 -11.32 -9.91
N LYS A 176 -15.62 -11.90 -11.03
CA LYS A 176 -16.47 -12.59 -12.00
C LYS A 176 -17.21 -13.78 -11.38
N LEU A 177 -16.53 -14.59 -10.57
CA LEU A 177 -17.14 -15.74 -9.89
C LEU A 177 -18.23 -15.29 -8.91
N VAL A 178 -17.96 -14.26 -8.11
CA VAL A 178 -18.92 -13.68 -7.17
C VAL A 178 -20.12 -13.11 -7.92
N CYS A 179 -19.92 -12.31 -8.96
CA CYS A 179 -21.01 -11.76 -9.77
C CYS A 179 -21.88 -12.88 -10.38
N ALA A 180 -21.26 -13.95 -10.88
CA ALA A 180 -21.99 -15.08 -11.45
C ALA A 180 -22.79 -15.89 -10.41
N SER A 181 -22.41 -15.84 -9.15
CA SER A 181 -23.09 -16.52 -8.04
C SER A 181 -24.27 -15.72 -7.47
N LEU A 182 -24.41 -14.46 -7.83
CA LEU A 182 -25.44 -13.57 -7.31
C LEU A 182 -26.59 -13.43 -8.32
N PRO A 183 -27.86 -13.41 -7.86
CA PRO A 183 -28.99 -13.12 -8.74
C PRO A 183 -28.88 -11.74 -9.39
N ILE A 184 -28.39 -10.75 -8.64
CA ILE A 184 -28.17 -9.38 -9.08
C ILE A 184 -26.88 -8.87 -8.43
N PRO A 185 -25.88 -8.39 -9.22
CA PRO A 185 -24.64 -7.84 -8.68
C PRO A 185 -24.86 -6.42 -8.16
N LEU A 186 -25.38 -6.31 -6.94
CA LEU A 186 -25.56 -5.03 -6.25
C LEU A 186 -24.21 -4.50 -5.74
N LEU A 187 -23.93 -3.21 -5.99
CA LEU A 187 -22.68 -2.56 -5.58
C LEU A 187 -22.40 -2.71 -4.07
N PRO A 188 -23.33 -2.42 -3.14
CA PRO A 188 -23.07 -2.59 -1.71
C PRO A 188 -22.72 -4.03 -1.32
N LEU A 189 -23.42 -5.01 -1.91
CA LEU A 189 -23.18 -6.42 -1.62
C LEU A 189 -21.82 -6.89 -2.13
N LEU A 190 -21.39 -6.42 -3.30
CA LEU A 190 -20.07 -6.71 -3.84
C LEU A 190 -18.98 -6.07 -2.96
N ALA A 191 -19.16 -4.81 -2.55
CA ALA A 191 -18.25 -4.11 -1.66
C ALA A 191 -18.09 -4.84 -0.31
N GLU A 192 -19.18 -5.27 0.30
CA GLU A 192 -19.21 -6.09 1.52
C GLU A 192 -18.44 -7.41 1.34
N LYS A 193 -18.71 -8.15 0.27
CA LYS A 193 -18.03 -9.45 0.02
C LYS A 193 -16.53 -9.33 -0.12
N PHE A 194 -16.03 -8.25 -0.70
CA PHE A 194 -14.60 -8.01 -0.87
C PHE A 194 -14.00 -7.18 0.27
N ASP A 195 -14.82 -6.76 1.23
CA ASP A 195 -14.41 -5.96 2.38
C ASP A 195 -13.65 -4.68 1.95
N VAL A 196 -14.29 -3.93 1.04
CA VAL A 196 -13.81 -2.64 0.52
C VAL A 196 -14.93 -1.61 0.56
N SER A 197 -14.58 -0.32 0.43
CA SER A 197 -15.62 0.72 0.29
C SER A 197 -16.36 0.60 -1.06
N GLU A 198 -17.61 1.05 -1.11
CA GLU A 198 -18.38 1.10 -2.36
C GLU A 198 -17.65 1.91 -3.44
N ASN A 199 -16.99 3.00 -3.09
CA ASN A 199 -16.21 3.80 -4.03
C ASN A 199 -15.07 2.99 -4.69
N VAL A 200 -14.35 2.17 -3.90
CA VAL A 200 -13.29 1.31 -4.41
C VAL A 200 -13.87 0.22 -5.32
N MET A 201 -14.98 -0.41 -4.91
CA MET A 201 -15.66 -1.42 -5.72
C MET A 201 -16.18 -0.81 -7.02
N GLU A 202 -16.80 0.35 -6.97
CA GLU A 202 -17.31 1.05 -8.16
C GLU A 202 -16.19 1.40 -9.14
N ALA A 203 -15.09 1.97 -8.64
CA ALA A 203 -13.92 2.29 -9.46
C ALA A 203 -13.37 1.03 -10.14
N ARG A 204 -13.30 -0.10 -9.41
CA ARG A 204 -12.86 -1.37 -9.96
C ARG A 204 -13.78 -1.91 -11.05
N LEU A 205 -15.09 -1.88 -10.83
CA LEU A 205 -16.09 -2.32 -11.82
C LEU A 205 -16.02 -1.47 -13.08
N LYS A 206 -15.92 -0.15 -12.95
CA LYS A 206 -15.73 0.80 -14.08
C LYS A 206 -14.46 0.49 -14.86
N HIS A 207 -13.33 0.29 -14.17
CA HIS A 207 -12.06 -0.05 -14.80
C HIS A 207 -12.14 -1.36 -15.60
N LEU A 208 -12.88 -2.35 -15.10
CA LEU A 208 -13.06 -3.65 -15.75
C LEU A 208 -14.17 -3.66 -16.80
N ASN A 209 -14.88 -2.56 -17.00
CA ASN A 209 -16.11 -2.46 -17.84
C ASN A 209 -17.16 -3.53 -17.46
N MET A 210 -17.35 -3.75 -16.16
CA MET A 210 -18.33 -4.68 -15.61
C MET A 210 -19.58 -3.92 -15.15
N GLY A 211 -20.78 -4.44 -15.55
CA GLY A 211 -22.05 -3.86 -15.09
C GLY A 211 -22.36 -4.19 -13.63
N TYR A 212 -23.03 -3.27 -12.94
CA TYR A 212 -23.51 -3.41 -11.57
C TYR A 212 -24.80 -2.61 -11.38
N TYR A 213 -25.48 -2.86 -10.26
CA TYR A 213 -26.67 -2.13 -9.87
C TYR A 213 -26.43 -1.40 -8.55
N THR A 214 -27.00 -0.22 -8.44
CA THR A 214 -27.10 0.54 -7.18
C THR A 214 -28.51 0.43 -6.62
N LEU A 215 -28.69 0.55 -5.31
CA LEU A 215 -29.99 0.60 -4.65
C LEU A 215 -30.62 1.98 -4.83
#